data_36dc00a3e97e549a4b4d1e6c80b3ec31
#
_entry.id   36dc00a3e97e549a4b4d1e6c80b3ec31
#
_cell.length_a   1.000
_cell.length_b   1.000
_cell.length_c   1.000
_cell.angle_alpha   90.00
_cell.angle_beta   90.00
_cell.angle_gamma   90.00
#
_symmetry.space_group_name_H-M   'P 1'
#
loop_
_entity.id
_entity.type
_entity.pdbx_description
1 polymer ?
#
loop_
_entity_poly.entity_id
_entity_poly.type
_entity_poly.pdbx_seq_one_letter_code
_entity_poly.pdbx_strand_id
1 'polypeptide(L)'
;MDFSWLQDAFYQEYLIEGFVNTLWLVAVSAIGGLALAVAVAIARLKGPRPLAMLAKGFTIVIRGTPLLVQLFFFYYGVGRLLEGIPGVQDSAIWPLLRDPFFYGALTFILSVGAYSGEVLRGALLSVPHGEREAGRAFGMGPVQVFFRLWLPRAVQLCLPTLTGEMILLLKSVPLVSTIALMDLLQAANIIRDETFLVYEPLMLIAGIYLAMTVVLTLVLRQVERHFPGMQPTRHRWLPLRRDETATCKH
;
A
#
# COMPACT_ATOMS: atom_id res chain seq x y z
N MET A 1 11.57 30.95 -14.60
CA MET A 1 10.75 30.30 -13.55
C MET A 1 10.53 31.32 -12.47
N ASP A 2 9.29 31.71 -12.26
CA ASP A 2 8.93 32.69 -11.25
C ASP A 2 8.32 31.94 -10.04
N PHE A 3 8.99 32.04 -8.89
CA PHE A 3 8.56 31.44 -7.62
C PHE A 3 8.14 32.51 -6.60
N SER A 4 7.89 33.74 -7.04
CA SER A 4 7.45 34.85 -6.16
C SER A 4 6.17 34.53 -5.40
N TRP A 5 5.28 33.73 -5.98
CA TRP A 5 4.04 33.26 -5.36
C TRP A 5 4.25 32.40 -4.11
N LEU A 6 5.43 31.77 -3.95
CA LEU A 6 5.77 31.04 -2.71
C LEU A 6 5.87 31.93 -1.47
N GLN A 7 6.01 33.25 -1.63
CA GLN A 7 6.04 34.20 -0.53
C GLN A 7 4.63 34.61 -0.07
N ASP A 8 3.61 34.27 -0.84
CA ASP A 8 2.23 34.54 -0.48
C ASP A 8 1.73 33.50 0.55
N ALA A 9 1.30 33.98 1.71
CA ALA A 9 0.80 33.16 2.78
C ALA A 9 -0.41 32.29 2.35
N PHE A 10 -1.20 32.77 1.41
CA PHE A 10 -2.36 32.07 0.86
C PHE A 10 -1.95 30.74 0.18
N TYR A 11 -0.96 30.77 -0.69
CA TYR A 11 -0.50 29.56 -1.38
C TYR A 11 0.28 28.62 -0.45
N GLN A 12 0.97 29.16 0.55
CA GLN A 12 1.64 28.34 1.56
C GLN A 12 0.64 27.53 2.38
N GLU A 13 -0.52 28.10 2.72
CA GLU A 13 -1.58 27.40 3.47
C GLU A 13 -2.08 26.18 2.68
N TYR A 14 -2.39 26.31 1.39
CA TYR A 14 -2.81 25.17 0.54
C TYR A 14 -1.73 24.10 0.42
N LEU A 15 -0.47 24.50 0.27
CA LEU A 15 0.64 23.53 0.20
C LEU A 15 0.81 22.77 1.51
N ILE A 16 0.69 23.45 2.66
CA ILE A 16 0.80 22.81 3.98
C ILE A 16 -0.39 21.88 4.21
N GLU A 17 -1.61 22.34 3.94
CA GLU A 17 -2.81 21.52 4.06
C GLU A 17 -2.71 20.27 3.16
N GLY A 18 -2.37 20.46 1.88
CA GLY A 18 -2.20 19.36 0.94
C GLY A 18 -1.10 18.37 1.37
N PHE A 19 0.00 18.88 1.93
CA PHE A 19 1.08 18.04 2.46
C PHE A 19 0.62 17.21 3.66
N VAL A 20 -0.07 17.84 4.62
CA VAL A 20 -0.58 17.17 5.82
C VAL A 20 -1.62 16.12 5.46
N ASN A 21 -2.57 16.45 4.58
CA ASN A 21 -3.59 15.51 4.11
C ASN A 21 -2.98 14.33 3.36
N THR A 22 -1.96 14.57 2.53
CA THR A 22 -1.20 13.51 1.85
C THR A 22 -0.56 12.56 2.86
N LEU A 23 0.11 13.08 3.90
CA LEU A 23 0.73 12.25 4.94
C LEU A 23 -0.30 11.45 5.73
N TRP A 24 -1.41 12.09 6.14
CA TRP A 24 -2.48 11.42 6.87
C TRP A 24 -3.13 10.32 6.04
N LEU A 25 -3.39 10.59 4.77
CA LEU A 25 -3.99 9.61 3.87
C LEU A 25 -3.08 8.39 3.70
N VAL A 26 -1.77 8.60 3.50
CA VAL A 26 -0.80 7.50 3.44
C VAL A 26 -0.75 6.72 4.74
N ALA A 27 -0.68 7.39 5.90
CA ALA A 27 -0.58 6.75 7.20
C ALA A 27 -1.82 5.90 7.52
N VAL A 28 -3.02 6.48 7.38
CA VAL A 28 -4.29 5.78 7.63
C VAL A 28 -4.45 4.60 6.67
N SER A 29 -4.16 4.81 5.39
CA SER A 29 -4.28 3.76 4.37
C SER A 29 -3.27 2.64 4.54
N ALA A 30 -2.03 2.96 4.93
CA ALA A 30 -1.01 1.95 5.21
C ALA A 30 -1.39 1.10 6.43
N ILE A 31 -1.76 1.73 7.54
CA ILE A 31 -2.12 1.02 8.78
C ILE A 31 -3.37 0.16 8.56
N GLY A 32 -4.46 0.77 8.06
CA GLY A 32 -5.72 0.08 7.81
C GLY A 32 -5.58 -1.02 6.75
N GLY A 33 -4.85 -0.73 5.68
CA GLY A 33 -4.61 -1.67 4.59
C GLY A 33 -3.75 -2.86 5.01
N LEU A 34 -2.68 -2.65 5.80
CA LEU A 34 -1.87 -3.75 6.34
C LEU A 34 -2.65 -4.60 7.35
N ALA A 35 -3.48 -3.99 8.19
CA ALA A 35 -4.38 -4.75 9.06
C ALA A 35 -5.36 -5.63 8.26
N LEU A 36 -5.96 -5.06 7.21
CA LEU A 36 -6.82 -5.80 6.28
C LEU A 36 -6.04 -6.90 5.53
N ALA A 37 -4.80 -6.63 5.13
CA ALA A 37 -3.93 -7.61 4.47
C ALA A 37 -3.70 -8.86 5.33
N VAL A 38 -3.43 -8.68 6.62
CA VAL A 38 -3.30 -9.81 7.58
C VAL A 38 -4.60 -10.59 7.67
N ALA A 39 -5.75 -9.89 7.80
CA ALA A 39 -7.06 -10.54 7.87
C ALA A 39 -7.36 -11.36 6.59
N VAL A 40 -7.12 -10.78 5.40
CA VAL A 40 -7.30 -11.43 4.09
C VAL A 40 -6.38 -12.66 3.96
N ALA A 41 -5.10 -12.52 4.32
CA ALA A 41 -4.15 -13.63 4.24
C ALA A 41 -4.56 -14.81 5.15
N ILE A 42 -4.98 -14.52 6.40
CA ILE A 42 -5.45 -15.53 7.35
C ILE A 42 -6.75 -16.18 6.86
N ALA A 43 -7.72 -15.37 6.42
CA ALA A 43 -8.99 -15.87 5.90
C ALA A 43 -8.79 -16.86 4.73
N ARG A 44 -7.86 -16.54 3.82
CA ARG A 44 -7.55 -17.38 2.67
C ARG A 44 -6.75 -18.66 2.99
N LEU A 45 -5.97 -18.65 4.09
CA LEU A 45 -5.13 -19.81 4.45
C LEU A 45 -5.81 -20.75 5.46
N LYS A 46 -6.55 -20.20 6.41
CA LYS A 46 -7.12 -20.94 7.55
C LYS A 46 -8.63 -20.76 7.72
N GLY A 47 -9.25 -19.85 6.98
CA GLY A 47 -10.68 -19.60 7.07
C GLY A 47 -11.52 -20.77 6.55
N PRO A 48 -12.78 -20.86 6.99
CA PRO A 48 -13.74 -21.79 6.40
C PRO A 48 -13.92 -21.49 4.91
N ARG A 49 -14.27 -22.49 4.12
CA ARG A 49 -14.38 -22.39 2.65
C ARG A 49 -15.13 -21.14 2.15
N PRO A 50 -16.32 -20.77 2.69
CA PRO A 50 -17.03 -19.58 2.21
C PRO A 50 -16.23 -18.29 2.47
N LEU A 51 -15.60 -18.13 3.63
CA LEU A 51 -14.78 -16.96 3.95
C LEU A 51 -13.53 -16.88 3.07
N ALA A 52 -12.88 -18.03 2.82
CA ALA A 52 -11.72 -18.09 1.92
C ALA A 52 -12.11 -17.72 0.47
N MET A 53 -13.31 -18.14 0.02
CA MET A 53 -13.84 -17.77 -1.31
C MET A 53 -14.17 -16.29 -1.39
N LEU A 54 -14.81 -15.70 -0.38
CA LEU A 54 -15.07 -14.25 -0.31
C LEU A 54 -13.78 -13.44 -0.34
N ALA A 55 -12.80 -13.80 0.49
CA ALA A 55 -11.51 -13.15 0.51
C ALA A 55 -10.75 -13.30 -0.82
N LYS A 56 -10.89 -14.43 -1.51
CA LYS A 56 -10.35 -14.64 -2.86
C LYS A 56 -11.05 -13.73 -3.88
N GLY A 57 -12.38 -13.70 -3.88
CA GLY A 57 -13.18 -12.82 -4.75
C GLY A 57 -12.82 -11.35 -4.54
N PHE A 58 -12.71 -10.90 -3.29
CA PHE A 58 -12.25 -9.56 -2.93
C PHE A 58 -10.88 -9.23 -3.57
N THR A 59 -9.89 -10.10 -3.38
CA THR A 59 -8.56 -9.87 -3.96
C THR A 59 -8.57 -9.86 -5.49
N ILE A 60 -9.37 -10.69 -6.14
CA ILE A 60 -9.50 -10.72 -7.61
C ILE A 60 -10.12 -9.41 -8.12
N VAL A 61 -11.21 -8.96 -7.51
CA VAL A 61 -11.93 -7.75 -7.95
C VAL A 61 -11.06 -6.50 -7.73
N ILE A 62 -10.52 -6.31 -6.52
CA ILE A 62 -9.75 -5.11 -6.20
C ILE A 62 -8.43 -5.04 -7.01
N ARG A 63 -7.74 -6.16 -7.21
CA ARG A 63 -6.51 -6.19 -8.01
C ARG A 63 -6.74 -6.20 -9.51
N GLY A 64 -7.93 -6.61 -9.94
CA GLY A 64 -8.31 -6.68 -11.36
C GLY A 64 -8.94 -5.39 -11.90
N THR A 65 -9.23 -4.41 -11.05
CA THR A 65 -9.83 -3.14 -11.47
C THR A 65 -8.87 -1.96 -11.26
N PRO A 66 -8.88 -0.93 -12.14
CA PRO A 66 -8.03 0.24 -11.97
C PRO A 66 -8.37 1.03 -10.69
N LEU A 67 -7.36 1.45 -9.96
CA LEU A 67 -7.52 2.17 -8.68
C LEU A 67 -8.36 3.46 -8.82
N LEU A 68 -8.17 4.23 -9.89
CA LEU A 68 -8.96 5.43 -10.17
C LEU A 68 -10.46 5.11 -10.34
N VAL A 69 -10.77 4.00 -11.01
CA VAL A 69 -12.16 3.56 -11.21
C VAL A 69 -12.79 3.18 -9.87
N GLN A 70 -12.03 2.49 -8.99
CA GLN A 70 -12.50 2.18 -7.63
C GLN A 70 -12.77 3.45 -6.83
N LEU A 71 -11.87 4.44 -6.92
CA LEU A 71 -12.00 5.73 -6.23
C LEU A 71 -13.31 6.44 -6.67
N PHE A 72 -13.57 6.51 -7.98
CA PHE A 72 -14.80 7.10 -8.52
C PHE A 72 -16.04 6.30 -8.13
N PHE A 73 -15.96 4.98 -8.15
CA PHE A 73 -17.07 4.12 -7.73
C PHE A 73 -17.45 4.37 -6.26
N PHE A 74 -16.47 4.45 -5.37
CA PHE A 74 -16.76 4.70 -3.96
C PHE A 74 -17.24 6.13 -3.72
N TYR A 75 -16.60 7.13 -4.29
CA TYR A 75 -16.94 8.52 -4.04
C TYR A 75 -18.26 8.91 -4.72
N TYR A 76 -18.35 8.76 -6.03
CA TYR A 76 -19.55 9.16 -6.79
C TYR A 76 -20.66 8.11 -6.75
N GLY A 77 -20.32 6.82 -6.69
CA GLY A 77 -21.32 5.74 -6.67
C GLY A 77 -21.87 5.53 -5.27
N VAL A 78 -21.03 5.02 -4.34
CA VAL A 78 -21.47 4.67 -2.99
C VAL A 78 -21.84 5.94 -2.21
N GLY A 79 -21.07 7.03 -2.34
CA GLY A 79 -21.37 8.32 -1.67
C GLY A 79 -22.77 8.81 -2.02
N ARG A 80 -23.12 8.82 -3.30
CA ARG A 80 -24.45 9.26 -3.76
C ARG A 80 -25.58 8.32 -3.35
N LEU A 81 -25.31 7.03 -3.27
CA LEU A 81 -26.30 6.04 -2.75
C LEU A 81 -26.57 6.29 -1.26
N LEU A 82 -25.55 6.56 -0.46
CA LEU A 82 -25.68 6.85 0.97
C LEU A 82 -26.42 8.17 1.21
N GLU A 83 -26.16 9.19 0.39
CA GLU A 83 -26.88 10.46 0.43
C GLU A 83 -28.39 10.30 0.18
N GLY A 84 -28.78 9.35 -0.67
CA GLY A 84 -30.20 9.05 -0.99
C GLY A 84 -30.95 8.27 0.07
N ILE A 85 -30.29 7.76 1.12
CA ILE A 85 -30.96 7.02 2.19
C ILE A 85 -31.60 7.97 3.20
N PRO A 86 -32.94 7.92 3.43
CA PRO A 86 -33.60 8.79 4.40
C PRO A 86 -32.99 8.69 5.79
N GLY A 87 -32.70 9.83 6.42
CA GLY A 87 -32.14 9.91 7.77
C GLY A 87 -30.61 9.76 7.88
N VAL A 88 -29.90 9.40 6.81
CA VAL A 88 -28.43 9.33 6.83
C VAL A 88 -27.83 10.72 6.94
N GLN A 89 -28.42 11.71 6.27
CA GLN A 89 -27.94 13.10 6.31
C GLN A 89 -28.10 13.75 7.69
N ASP A 90 -29.09 13.29 8.49
CA ASP A 90 -29.32 13.76 9.86
C ASP A 90 -28.54 12.94 10.89
N SER A 91 -27.80 11.94 10.47
CA SER A 91 -27.04 11.05 11.36
C SER A 91 -25.71 11.68 11.81
N ALA A 92 -25.22 11.30 13.00
CA ALA A 92 -23.92 11.72 13.51
C ALA A 92 -22.73 11.29 12.66
N ILE A 93 -22.91 10.31 11.75
CA ILE A 93 -21.87 9.83 10.84
C ILE A 93 -21.82 10.60 9.51
N TRP A 94 -22.82 11.46 9.23
CA TRP A 94 -22.88 12.20 7.97
C TRP A 94 -21.67 13.08 7.69
N PRO A 95 -21.08 13.81 8.66
CA PRO A 95 -19.86 14.59 8.43
C PRO A 95 -18.70 13.74 7.89
N LEU A 96 -18.59 12.47 8.33
CA LEU A 96 -17.58 11.54 7.84
C LEU A 96 -17.94 11.04 6.44
N LEU A 97 -19.20 10.68 6.18
CA LEU A 97 -19.64 10.11 4.91
C LEU A 97 -19.65 11.11 3.74
N ARG A 98 -19.70 12.42 4.01
CA ARG A 98 -19.60 13.47 2.99
C ARG A 98 -18.15 13.87 2.68
N ASP A 99 -17.18 13.44 3.52
CA ASP A 99 -15.78 13.84 3.40
C ASP A 99 -15.07 13.03 2.30
N PRO A 100 -14.48 13.64 1.27
CA PRO A 100 -13.68 12.96 0.26
C PRO A 100 -12.53 12.15 0.86
N PHE A 101 -11.97 12.57 2.00
CA PHE A 101 -10.90 11.85 2.70
C PHE A 101 -11.32 10.43 3.07
N PHE A 102 -12.55 10.24 3.54
CA PHE A 102 -13.10 8.93 3.88
C PHE A 102 -13.05 7.96 2.68
N TYR A 103 -13.50 8.41 1.51
CA TYR A 103 -13.52 7.57 0.31
C TYR A 103 -12.12 7.30 -0.26
N GLY A 104 -11.24 8.29 -0.20
CA GLY A 104 -9.82 8.12 -0.54
C GLY A 104 -9.16 7.08 0.35
N ALA A 105 -9.30 7.23 1.67
CA ALA A 105 -8.77 6.30 2.65
C ALA A 105 -9.36 4.89 2.47
N LEU A 106 -10.69 4.77 2.32
CA LEU A 106 -11.37 3.50 2.08
C LEU A 106 -10.80 2.79 0.84
N THR A 107 -10.71 3.50 -0.28
CA THR A 107 -10.21 2.94 -1.55
C THR A 107 -8.77 2.43 -1.38
N PHE A 108 -7.91 3.21 -0.77
CA PHE A 108 -6.51 2.84 -0.56
C PHE A 108 -6.34 1.72 0.47
N ILE A 109 -7.14 1.70 1.55
CA ILE A 109 -7.17 0.58 2.50
C ILE A 109 -7.55 -0.72 1.81
N LEU A 110 -8.58 -0.73 0.97
CA LEU A 110 -9.00 -1.89 0.22
C LEU A 110 -7.92 -2.34 -0.78
N SER A 111 -7.32 -1.40 -1.49
CA SER A 111 -6.23 -1.67 -2.43
C SER A 111 -5.02 -2.28 -1.72
N VAL A 112 -4.47 -1.61 -0.71
CA VAL A 112 -3.33 -2.12 0.07
C VAL A 112 -3.66 -3.47 0.70
N GLY A 113 -4.89 -3.63 1.25
CA GLY A 113 -5.35 -4.89 1.84
C GLY A 113 -5.36 -6.05 0.85
N ALA A 114 -5.78 -5.81 -0.39
CA ALA A 114 -5.81 -6.82 -1.43
C ALA A 114 -4.41 -7.19 -1.96
N TYR A 115 -3.56 -6.19 -2.26
CA TYR A 115 -2.22 -6.41 -2.78
C TYR A 115 -1.29 -6.99 -1.72
N SER A 116 -1.15 -6.32 -0.58
CA SER A 116 -0.30 -6.80 0.53
C SER A 116 -0.82 -8.09 1.14
N GLY A 117 -2.14 -8.33 1.13
CA GLY A 117 -2.73 -9.58 1.61
C GLY A 117 -2.31 -10.78 0.78
N GLU A 118 -2.23 -10.64 -0.54
CA GLU A 118 -1.74 -11.71 -1.42
C GLU A 118 -0.23 -11.92 -1.28
N VAL A 119 0.54 -10.84 -1.13
CA VAL A 119 1.98 -10.90 -0.86
C VAL A 119 2.24 -11.64 0.46
N LEU A 120 1.54 -11.28 1.54
CA LEU A 120 1.67 -11.94 2.84
C LEU A 120 1.22 -13.40 2.78
N ARG A 121 0.13 -13.71 2.05
CA ARG A 121 -0.31 -15.09 1.85
C ARG A 121 0.76 -15.92 1.14
N GLY A 122 1.37 -15.40 0.09
CA GLY A 122 2.47 -16.05 -0.62
C GLY A 122 3.67 -16.29 0.30
N ALA A 123 4.06 -15.29 1.08
CA ALA A 123 5.14 -15.41 2.05
C ALA A 123 4.84 -16.46 3.14
N LEU A 124 3.62 -16.49 3.68
CA LEU A 124 3.22 -17.53 4.65
C LEU A 124 3.32 -18.95 4.06
N LEU A 125 3.01 -19.13 2.79
CA LEU A 125 3.17 -20.43 2.11
C LEU A 125 4.63 -20.80 1.87
N SER A 126 5.51 -19.81 1.74
CA SER A 126 6.94 -20.00 1.49
C SER A 126 7.74 -20.37 2.73
N VAL A 127 7.17 -20.22 3.94
CA VAL A 127 7.85 -20.63 5.20
C VAL A 127 8.00 -22.15 5.24
N PRO A 128 9.21 -22.70 5.43
CA PRO A 128 9.47 -24.12 5.46
C PRO A 128 8.62 -24.86 6.49
N HIS A 129 8.09 -26.01 6.12
CA HIS A 129 7.28 -26.85 7.02
C HIS A 129 8.04 -27.27 8.28
N GLY A 130 9.34 -27.55 8.17
CA GLY A 130 10.19 -27.98 9.28
C GLY A 130 10.28 -26.95 10.41
N GLU A 131 10.25 -25.64 10.10
CA GLU A 131 10.25 -24.61 11.16
C GLU A 131 8.97 -24.68 12.02
N ARG A 132 7.82 -24.98 11.40
CA ARG A 132 6.54 -25.13 12.10
C ARG A 132 6.46 -26.44 12.87
N GLU A 133 7.02 -27.51 12.34
CA GLU A 133 7.10 -28.82 12.98
C GLU A 133 8.04 -28.78 14.19
N ALA A 134 9.19 -28.12 14.06
CA ALA A 134 10.10 -27.89 15.18
C ALA A 134 9.40 -27.15 16.34
N GLY A 135 8.65 -26.08 16.04
CA GLY A 135 7.88 -25.37 17.07
C GLY A 135 6.89 -26.29 17.80
N ARG A 136 6.20 -27.17 17.06
CA ARG A 136 5.28 -28.15 17.65
C ARG A 136 6.03 -29.22 18.49
N ALA A 137 7.19 -29.66 18.04
CA ALA A 137 8.03 -30.61 18.80
C ALA A 137 8.50 -30.02 20.14
N PHE A 138 8.69 -28.70 20.22
CA PHE A 138 8.95 -27.98 21.47
C PHE A 138 7.69 -27.71 22.31
N GLY A 139 6.54 -28.30 21.99
CA GLY A 139 5.31 -28.19 22.76
C GLY A 139 4.53 -26.89 22.51
N MET A 140 4.85 -26.12 21.46
CA MET A 140 4.11 -24.91 21.14
C MET A 140 2.73 -25.25 20.55
N GLY A 141 1.69 -24.64 21.11
CA GLY A 141 0.33 -24.72 20.55
C GLY A 141 0.23 -24.03 19.18
N PRO A 142 -0.82 -24.31 18.40
CA PRO A 142 -0.96 -23.82 17.02
C PRO A 142 -0.98 -22.29 16.91
N VAL A 143 -1.53 -21.60 17.92
CA VAL A 143 -1.56 -20.13 17.99
C VAL A 143 -0.15 -19.59 18.27
N GLN A 144 0.60 -20.22 19.17
CA GLN A 144 1.98 -19.81 19.47
C GLN A 144 2.90 -20.01 18.27
N VAL A 145 2.78 -21.16 17.58
CA VAL A 145 3.53 -21.41 16.33
C VAL A 145 3.20 -20.33 15.29
N PHE A 146 1.92 -19.93 15.16
CA PHE A 146 1.52 -18.91 14.20
C PHE A 146 2.14 -17.53 14.53
N PHE A 147 1.94 -17.03 15.76
CA PHE A 147 2.38 -15.67 16.10
C PHE A 147 3.87 -15.55 16.42
N ARG A 148 4.52 -16.61 16.91
CA ARG A 148 5.94 -16.57 17.31
C ARG A 148 6.91 -17.03 16.23
N LEU A 149 6.47 -17.90 15.31
CA LEU A 149 7.36 -18.48 14.29
C LEU A 149 6.88 -18.14 12.88
N TRP A 150 5.66 -18.56 12.53
CA TRP A 150 5.20 -18.53 11.16
C TRP A 150 4.97 -17.11 10.63
N LEU A 151 4.19 -16.28 11.34
CA LEU A 151 3.90 -14.90 10.92
C LEU A 151 5.14 -14.00 10.91
N PRO A 152 6.00 -13.95 11.95
CA PRO A 152 7.22 -13.14 11.91
C PRO A 152 8.15 -13.55 10.76
N ARG A 153 8.26 -14.86 10.51
CA ARG A 153 9.07 -15.36 9.40
C ARG A 153 8.52 -14.96 8.03
N ALA A 154 7.21 -15.07 7.86
CA ALA A 154 6.54 -14.63 6.63
C ALA A 154 6.70 -13.13 6.41
N VAL A 155 6.55 -12.30 7.46
CA VAL A 155 6.77 -10.85 7.37
C VAL A 155 8.20 -10.54 6.91
N GLN A 156 9.20 -11.19 7.47
CA GLN A 156 10.59 -11.03 7.03
C GLN A 156 10.77 -11.34 5.53
N LEU A 157 10.11 -12.38 5.02
CA LEU A 157 10.19 -12.77 3.61
C LEU A 157 9.49 -11.79 2.67
N CYS A 158 8.38 -11.17 3.09
CA CYS A 158 7.61 -10.25 2.25
C CYS A 158 7.94 -8.77 2.46
N LEU A 159 8.72 -8.43 3.49
CA LEU A 159 9.00 -7.04 3.86
C LEU A 159 9.54 -6.19 2.70
N PRO A 160 10.49 -6.64 1.86
CA PRO A 160 10.95 -5.86 0.71
C PRO A 160 9.83 -5.57 -0.32
N THR A 161 8.93 -6.54 -0.52
CA THR A 161 7.79 -6.36 -1.43
C THR A 161 6.77 -5.40 -0.82
N LEU A 162 6.50 -5.50 0.49
CA LEU A 162 5.61 -4.57 1.20
C LEU A 162 6.15 -3.13 1.19
N THR A 163 7.48 -2.96 1.29
CA THR A 163 8.12 -1.64 1.10
C THR A 163 7.77 -1.05 -0.26
N GLY A 164 7.85 -1.85 -1.32
CA GLY A 164 7.46 -1.45 -2.67
C GLY A 164 5.98 -1.01 -2.75
N GLU A 165 5.08 -1.76 -2.12
CA GLU A 165 3.64 -1.43 -2.06
C GLU A 165 3.39 -0.09 -1.34
N MET A 166 4.11 0.20 -0.24
CA MET A 166 3.98 1.48 0.46
C MET A 166 4.47 2.67 -0.38
N ILE A 167 5.53 2.49 -1.16
CA ILE A 167 6.00 3.51 -2.09
C ILE A 167 4.99 3.73 -3.22
N LEU A 168 4.36 2.67 -3.74
CA LEU A 168 3.30 2.77 -4.74
C LEU A 168 2.06 3.47 -4.17
N LEU A 169 1.68 3.19 -2.92
CA LEU A 169 0.61 3.89 -2.22
C LEU A 169 0.86 5.41 -2.22
N LEU A 170 2.03 5.86 -1.76
CA LEU A 170 2.38 7.29 -1.73
C LEU A 170 2.27 7.92 -3.13
N LYS A 171 2.76 7.24 -4.17
CA LYS A 171 2.70 7.72 -5.56
C LYS A 171 1.29 7.71 -6.15
N SER A 172 0.35 6.97 -5.55
CA SER A 172 -1.04 6.92 -5.99
C SER A 172 -1.90 8.02 -5.34
N VAL A 173 -1.40 8.68 -4.28
CA VAL A 173 -2.14 9.74 -3.58
C VAL A 173 -2.62 10.85 -4.51
N PRO A 174 -1.86 11.32 -5.51
CA PRO A 174 -2.35 12.35 -6.44
C PRO A 174 -3.67 12.03 -7.14
N LEU A 175 -4.09 10.76 -7.18
CA LEU A 175 -5.39 10.40 -7.75
C LEU A 175 -6.57 10.99 -6.98
N VAL A 176 -6.42 11.27 -5.68
CA VAL A 176 -7.52 11.80 -4.86
C VAL A 176 -7.86 13.27 -5.17
N SER A 177 -6.97 13.99 -5.83
CA SER A 177 -7.28 15.34 -6.33
C SER A 177 -8.48 15.33 -7.30
N THR A 178 -8.72 14.19 -7.98
CA THR A 178 -9.86 14.02 -8.91
C THR A 178 -11.21 13.93 -8.22
N ILE A 179 -11.25 13.70 -6.90
CA ILE A 179 -12.45 13.72 -6.07
C ILE A 179 -12.49 14.93 -5.13
N ALA A 180 -11.76 16.01 -5.51
CA ALA A 180 -11.67 17.28 -4.78
C ALA A 180 -11.13 17.16 -3.33
N LEU A 181 -10.37 16.12 -3.02
CA LEU A 181 -9.60 16.07 -1.77
C LEU A 181 -8.39 17.02 -1.90
N MET A 182 -8.20 17.85 -0.88
CA MET A 182 -7.05 18.75 -0.82
C MET A 182 -5.79 17.93 -0.51
N ASP A 183 -5.08 17.52 -1.57
CA ASP A 183 -3.74 16.93 -1.52
C ASP A 183 -2.71 17.88 -2.16
N LEU A 184 -1.46 17.48 -2.22
CA LEU A 184 -0.41 18.31 -2.85
C LEU A 184 -0.68 18.62 -4.33
N LEU A 185 -1.26 17.68 -5.09
CA LEU A 185 -1.59 17.92 -6.49
C LEU A 185 -2.77 18.91 -6.61
N GLN A 186 -3.77 18.81 -5.76
CA GLN A 186 -4.88 19.76 -5.75
C GLN A 186 -4.40 21.17 -5.37
N ALA A 187 -3.49 21.29 -4.40
CA ALA A 187 -2.88 22.57 -4.07
C ALA A 187 -2.16 23.20 -5.28
N ALA A 188 -1.38 22.40 -6.01
CA ALA A 188 -0.73 22.88 -7.25
C ALA A 188 -1.73 23.24 -8.36
N ASN A 189 -2.84 22.54 -8.48
CA ASN A 189 -3.90 22.88 -9.44
C ASN A 189 -4.53 24.23 -9.11
N ILE A 190 -4.83 24.51 -7.84
CA ILE A 190 -5.36 25.80 -7.39
C ILE A 190 -4.36 26.93 -7.72
N ILE A 191 -3.09 26.75 -7.35
CA ILE A 191 -2.03 27.75 -7.64
C ILE A 191 -1.93 27.98 -9.15
N ARG A 192 -1.95 26.92 -9.95
CA ARG A 192 -1.92 27.01 -11.42
C ARG A 192 -3.11 27.80 -11.97
N ASP A 193 -4.30 27.52 -11.47
CA ASP A 193 -5.53 28.13 -11.99
C ASP A 193 -5.62 29.62 -11.62
N GLU A 194 -5.04 30.05 -10.52
CA GLU A 194 -5.02 31.45 -10.07
C GLU A 194 -3.84 32.23 -10.66
N THR A 195 -2.66 31.61 -10.78
CA THR A 195 -1.44 32.30 -11.27
C THR A 195 -1.22 32.16 -12.77
N PHE A 196 -1.93 31.23 -13.43
CA PHE A 196 -1.70 30.80 -14.82
C PHE A 196 -0.30 30.21 -15.06
N LEU A 197 0.47 29.93 -14.00
CA LEU A 197 1.78 29.28 -14.05
C LEU A 197 1.56 27.76 -14.05
N VAL A 198 1.99 27.07 -15.12
CA VAL A 198 1.75 25.61 -15.24
C VAL A 198 2.91 24.80 -14.71
N TYR A 199 4.14 25.18 -15.07
CA TYR A 199 5.31 24.35 -14.78
C TYR A 199 5.82 24.50 -13.34
N GLU A 200 5.81 25.69 -12.79
CA GLU A 200 6.41 26.02 -11.52
C GLU A 200 5.72 25.28 -10.34
N PRO A 201 4.39 25.31 -10.18
CA PRO A 201 3.71 24.56 -9.13
C PRO A 201 3.90 23.05 -9.28
N LEU A 202 3.82 22.52 -10.52
CA LEU A 202 3.99 21.09 -10.78
C LEU A 202 5.42 20.61 -10.49
N MET A 203 6.43 21.39 -10.84
CA MET A 203 7.83 21.09 -10.53
C MET A 203 8.08 21.09 -9.01
N LEU A 204 7.48 22.04 -8.29
CA LEU A 204 7.58 22.10 -6.83
C LEU A 204 7.02 20.84 -6.18
N ILE A 205 5.78 20.47 -6.53
CA ILE A 205 5.16 19.27 -5.92
C ILE A 205 5.87 17.99 -6.35
N ALA A 206 6.37 17.90 -7.58
CA ALA A 206 7.19 16.76 -8.01
C ALA A 206 8.45 16.62 -7.14
N GLY A 207 9.11 17.74 -6.81
CA GLY A 207 10.22 17.77 -5.87
C GLY A 207 9.83 17.32 -4.46
N ILE A 208 8.67 17.78 -3.96
CA ILE A 208 8.14 17.37 -2.64
C ILE A 208 7.82 15.87 -2.63
N TYR A 209 7.12 15.33 -3.64
CA TYR A 209 6.83 13.89 -3.73
C TYR A 209 8.10 13.04 -3.85
N LEU A 210 9.12 13.54 -4.57
CA LEU A 210 10.42 12.88 -4.64
C LEU A 210 11.08 12.82 -3.25
N ALA A 211 11.11 13.96 -2.54
CA ALA A 211 11.65 14.02 -1.18
C ALA A 211 10.89 13.08 -0.22
N MET A 212 9.56 13.10 -0.23
CA MET A 212 8.72 12.18 0.56
C MET A 212 9.02 10.71 0.23
N THR A 213 9.16 10.38 -1.06
CA THR A 213 9.47 9.01 -1.50
C THR A 213 10.86 8.57 -1.01
N VAL A 214 11.85 9.45 -1.07
CA VAL A 214 13.20 9.17 -0.55
C VAL A 214 13.15 8.95 0.97
N VAL A 215 12.52 9.85 1.71
CA VAL A 215 12.38 9.73 3.18
C VAL A 215 11.65 8.43 3.54
N LEU A 216 10.51 8.15 2.92
CA LEU A 216 9.75 6.91 3.15
C LEU A 216 10.62 5.67 2.85
N THR A 217 11.35 5.67 1.73
CA THR A 217 12.24 4.57 1.35
C THR A 217 13.35 4.36 2.37
N LEU A 218 13.96 5.43 2.88
CA LEU A 218 15.01 5.34 3.90
C LEU A 218 14.46 4.78 5.21
N VAL A 219 13.29 5.25 5.65
CA VAL A 219 12.62 4.75 6.86
C VAL A 219 12.28 3.26 6.73
N LEU A 220 11.66 2.85 5.61
CA LEU A 220 11.27 1.46 5.39
C LEU A 220 12.51 0.55 5.27
N ARG A 221 13.57 0.98 4.59
CA ARG A 221 14.84 0.23 4.55
C ARG A 221 15.48 0.09 5.94
N GLN A 222 15.34 1.08 6.82
CA GLN A 222 15.81 0.96 8.20
C GLN A 222 15.01 -0.11 8.96
N VAL A 223 13.69 -0.17 8.76
CA VAL A 223 12.84 -1.24 9.29
C VAL A 223 13.27 -2.60 8.75
N GLU A 224 13.51 -2.72 7.44
CA GLU A 224 14.02 -3.97 6.83
C GLU A 224 15.32 -4.46 7.45
N ARG A 225 16.24 -3.55 7.78
CA ARG A 225 17.53 -3.90 8.41
C ARG A 225 17.38 -4.46 9.81
N HIS A 226 16.35 -4.06 10.56
CA HIS A 226 16.04 -4.61 11.89
C HIS A 226 15.43 -6.02 11.84
N PHE A 227 14.89 -6.41 10.67
CA PHE A 227 14.38 -7.75 10.41
C PHE A 227 15.21 -8.42 9.30
N PRO A 228 16.48 -8.80 9.57
CA PRO A 228 17.30 -9.41 8.53
C PRO A 228 16.63 -10.72 8.10
N GLY A 229 15.89 -10.65 6.99
CA GLY A 229 15.44 -11.84 6.28
C GLY A 229 16.67 -12.64 5.86
N MET A 230 16.54 -13.95 5.70
CA MET A 230 17.62 -14.72 5.04
C MET A 230 17.96 -13.98 3.74
N GLN A 231 19.21 -13.59 3.63
CA GLN A 231 19.74 -13.16 2.34
C GLN A 231 19.32 -14.24 1.33
N PRO A 232 18.72 -13.87 0.19
CA PRO A 232 18.50 -14.86 -0.85
C PRO A 232 19.85 -15.55 -1.02
N THR A 233 19.88 -16.88 -0.84
CA THR A 233 21.07 -17.65 -1.15
C THR A 233 21.46 -17.18 -2.54
N ARG A 234 22.55 -16.42 -2.63
CA ARG A 234 23.17 -16.14 -3.93
C ARG A 234 23.32 -17.50 -4.54
N HIS A 235 22.41 -17.86 -5.45
CA HIS A 235 22.66 -18.96 -6.36
C HIS A 235 23.97 -18.55 -7.04
N ARG A 236 25.06 -19.01 -6.44
CA ARG A 236 26.36 -19.03 -7.07
C ARG A 236 26.13 -19.89 -8.31
N TRP A 237 25.90 -19.23 -9.42
CA TRP A 237 25.90 -19.87 -10.70
C TRP A 237 27.21 -20.61 -10.74
N LEU A 238 27.21 -21.92 -10.44
CA LEU A 238 28.31 -22.79 -10.71
C LEU A 238 28.47 -22.70 -12.23
N PRO A 239 29.64 -22.25 -12.72
CA PRO A 239 29.88 -22.32 -14.15
C PRO A 239 29.69 -23.78 -14.53
N LEU A 240 28.78 -24.02 -15.46
CA LEU A 240 28.65 -25.34 -16.09
C LEU A 240 30.07 -25.75 -16.50
N ARG A 241 30.60 -26.76 -15.80
CA ARG A 241 31.86 -27.40 -16.20
C ARG A 241 31.66 -27.82 -17.63
N ARG A 242 32.25 -27.12 -18.56
CA ARG A 242 32.43 -27.62 -19.91
C ARG A 242 33.28 -28.89 -19.74
N ASP A 243 32.65 -30.04 -19.77
CA ASP A 243 33.33 -31.27 -19.94
C ASP A 243 34.03 -31.19 -21.30
N GLU A 244 35.35 -31.09 -21.21
CA GLU A 244 36.23 -31.12 -22.35
C GLU A 244 35.97 -32.42 -23.11
N THR A 245 35.60 -32.20 -24.34
CA THR A 245 35.59 -33.17 -25.44
C THR A 245 36.50 -34.38 -25.20
N ALA A 246 35.89 -35.53 -24.96
CA ALA A 246 36.53 -36.79 -25.18
C ALA A 246 36.84 -36.90 -26.68
N THR A 247 38.09 -36.66 -27.05
CA THR A 247 38.67 -37.05 -28.30
C THR A 247 38.62 -38.57 -28.43
N CYS A 248 37.63 -39.10 -29.13
CA CYS A 248 37.73 -40.43 -29.69
C CYS A 248 38.70 -40.39 -30.87
N LYS A 249 39.92 -40.82 -30.62
CA LYS A 249 40.79 -41.41 -31.67
C LYS A 249 40.45 -42.93 -31.79
N HIS A 250 40.00 -43.32 -32.90
CA HIS A 250 40.21 -44.46 -33.77
C HIS A 250 39.01 -44.75 -34.61
#